data_6f730e81ba4cf790a87b35c97c79c1b7
#
_entry.id   6f730e81ba4cf790a87b35c97c79c1b7
#
_cell.length_a   1.000
_cell.length_b   1.000
_cell.length_c   1.000
_cell.angle_alpha   90.00
_cell.angle_beta   90.00
_cell.angle_gamma   90.00
#
_symmetry.space_group_name_H-M   'P 1'
#
loop_
_entity.id
_entity.type
_entity.pdbx_description
1 polymer ?
#
loop_
_entity_poly.entity_id
_entity_poly.type
_entity_poly.pdbx_seq_one_letter_code
_entity_poly.pdbx_strand_id
1 'polypeptide(L)'
;MASYPPGVPPIPPVPPPPGYDPRAQRRYLHDQARAQRAAFRAQRDQMRYQMRRMRRGSVLGPILLIAVGIVFLLMETGRLDHQRFWAWYGHWWPLLLVAAGAVVLIEWAIDQSLLRDPQRPAYRRSVGSGVIFLLVLFAFMGAISNHVLGFPSGSSRMFPGFHFDQDSMDRLFGDKHESDATIDLSFAPGDSLTIANPHGSVTVSGTSDDNAMHLAIHKEVYASSDAEADAKAQHFNPDNKYQNSAWTVTMPSIDGASAELVLTVPVSTPVNVTADHGDIHIASIKARVVATANHGDIELSAITGAATAHINSGSSSISAHSMGSGITIQGHAQDVTLSDITGPVSLAGEFFGTTHMEHINGAVRFHTSRTDLQFVRLDGETEISSSGISADQVLGPVVLNTSNRNVSLDRVAGDIAVTNKNGNIDLTAPPTLGTITLEDRNGNIDATLPEKAGFSVQASTTNGDTSNDFSLSSNESGDRESINGTVGGGGPVVRITTANGDISLHKGDIEPLPAVSPATPKITLAPATPATSKAPKAAKAPAAPTAPAN
;
A
#
# COMPACT_ATOMS: atom_id res chain seq x y z
N MET A 1 -10.16 -43.58 23.75
CA MET A 1 -8.86 -42.88 23.77
C MET A 1 -8.45 -42.70 25.22
N ALA A 2 -7.44 -43.45 25.69
CA ALA A 2 -6.96 -43.34 27.07
C ALA A 2 -6.12 -42.06 27.21
N SER A 3 -6.58 -41.10 28.03
CA SER A 3 -5.83 -39.87 28.34
C SER A 3 -4.65 -40.24 29.24
N TYR A 4 -3.43 -40.12 28.72
CA TYR A 4 -2.21 -40.25 29.51
C TYR A 4 -2.07 -39.04 30.45
N PRO A 5 -1.64 -39.27 31.71
CA PRO A 5 -1.37 -38.16 32.60
C PRO A 5 -0.19 -37.31 32.10
N PRO A 6 -0.24 -35.99 32.27
CA PRO A 6 0.82 -35.11 31.77
C PRO A 6 2.15 -35.38 32.50
N GLY A 7 3.18 -35.75 31.74
CA GLY A 7 4.53 -35.94 32.22
C GLY A 7 5.15 -37.32 32.00
N VAL A 8 4.41 -38.30 31.53
CA VAL A 8 4.95 -39.63 31.23
C VAL A 8 5.27 -39.71 29.73
N PRO A 9 6.53 -40.01 29.33
CA PRO A 9 6.84 -40.22 27.92
C PRO A 9 6.05 -41.40 27.36
N PRO A 10 5.56 -41.35 26.11
CA PRO A 10 4.87 -42.47 25.50
C PRO A 10 5.77 -43.69 25.45
N ILE A 11 5.20 -44.85 25.85
CA ILE A 11 5.90 -46.13 25.82
C ILE A 11 6.29 -46.43 24.38
N PRO A 12 7.57 -46.71 24.06
CA PRO A 12 7.99 -47.07 22.72
C PRO A 12 7.25 -48.32 22.22
N PRO A 13 6.82 -48.37 20.95
CA PRO A 13 6.15 -49.53 20.38
C PRO A 13 7.07 -50.74 20.45
N VAL A 14 6.48 -51.91 20.73
CA VAL A 14 7.20 -53.20 20.87
C VAL A 14 7.74 -53.61 19.47
N PRO A 15 9.06 -53.94 19.36
CA PRO A 15 9.61 -54.39 18.06
C PRO A 15 8.95 -55.65 17.58
N PRO A 16 8.68 -55.79 16.27
CA PRO A 16 8.14 -57.02 15.69
C PRO A 16 9.18 -58.14 15.80
N PRO A 17 8.72 -59.40 15.96
CA PRO A 17 9.62 -60.57 16.02
C PRO A 17 10.39 -60.74 14.71
N PRO A 18 11.60 -61.33 14.74
CA PRO A 18 12.41 -61.55 13.54
C PRO A 18 11.71 -62.52 12.56
N GLY A 19 11.56 -62.08 11.32
CA GLY A 19 10.90 -62.84 10.26
C GLY A 19 9.59 -62.25 9.72
N TYR A 20 9.25 -61.02 10.13
CA TYR A 20 8.00 -60.35 9.72
C TYR A 20 8.12 -59.55 8.40
N ASP A 21 6.96 -59.41 7.70
CA ASP A 21 6.79 -58.67 6.46
C ASP A 21 7.49 -57.29 6.48
N PRO A 22 8.23 -56.89 5.43
CA PRO A 22 8.86 -55.58 5.30
C PRO A 22 7.91 -54.38 5.50
N ARG A 23 6.61 -54.57 5.24
CA ARG A 23 5.59 -53.56 5.47
C ARG A 23 5.31 -53.29 6.96
N ALA A 24 5.34 -54.34 7.80
CA ALA A 24 5.18 -54.21 9.25
C ALA A 24 6.40 -53.50 9.89
N GLN A 25 7.61 -53.76 9.36
CA GLN A 25 8.84 -53.10 9.81
C GLN A 25 8.85 -51.60 9.50
N ARG A 26 8.33 -51.20 8.31
CA ARG A 26 8.20 -49.78 7.95
C ARG A 26 7.17 -49.05 8.81
N ARG A 27 6.01 -49.67 9.11
CA ARG A 27 5.02 -49.10 10.05
C ARG A 27 5.60 -48.90 11.42
N TYR A 28 6.35 -49.87 11.95
CA TYR A 28 7.02 -49.77 13.23
C TYR A 28 8.01 -48.57 13.29
N LEU A 29 8.86 -48.42 12.25
CA LEU A 29 9.81 -47.31 12.17
C LEU A 29 9.12 -45.97 12.07
N HIS A 30 7.99 -45.88 11.35
CA HIS A 30 7.19 -44.69 11.21
C HIS A 30 6.49 -44.29 12.54
N ASP A 31 5.92 -45.29 13.24
CA ASP A 31 5.29 -45.06 14.55
C ASP A 31 6.33 -44.70 15.60
N GLN A 32 7.54 -45.26 15.55
CA GLN A 32 8.67 -44.89 16.38
C GLN A 32 9.11 -43.42 16.12
N ALA A 33 9.19 -43.02 14.87
CA ALA A 33 9.50 -41.64 14.48
C ALA A 33 8.41 -40.65 14.93
N ARG A 34 7.12 -41.03 14.79
CA ARG A 34 5.99 -40.24 15.32
C ARG A 34 6.03 -40.10 16.84
N ALA A 35 6.30 -41.19 17.57
CA ALA A 35 6.43 -41.19 19.01
C ALA A 35 7.61 -40.29 19.47
N GLN A 36 8.75 -40.36 18.79
CA GLN A 36 9.89 -39.49 19.08
C GLN A 36 9.57 -38.02 18.83
N ARG A 37 8.93 -37.67 17.70
CA ARG A 37 8.50 -36.30 17.39
C ARG A 37 7.49 -35.78 18.41
N ALA A 38 6.54 -36.63 18.85
CA ALA A 38 5.57 -36.28 19.89
C ALA A 38 6.27 -36.03 21.25
N ALA A 39 7.24 -36.87 21.62
CA ALA A 39 8.05 -36.68 22.83
C ALA A 39 8.88 -35.39 22.80
N PHE A 40 9.51 -35.06 21.66
CA PHE A 40 10.22 -33.78 21.47
C PHE A 40 9.29 -32.56 21.57
N ARG A 41 8.08 -32.64 21.00
CA ARG A 41 7.08 -31.56 21.13
C ARG A 41 6.65 -31.39 22.58
N ALA A 42 6.31 -32.48 23.27
CA ALA A 42 5.92 -32.44 24.68
C ALA A 42 7.04 -31.90 25.57
N GLN A 43 8.29 -32.30 25.34
CA GLN A 43 9.46 -31.76 26.06
C GLN A 43 9.68 -30.27 25.81
N ARG A 44 9.51 -29.81 24.55
CA ARG A 44 9.61 -28.41 24.18
C ARG A 44 8.50 -27.57 24.80
N ASP A 45 7.28 -28.10 24.85
CA ASP A 45 6.13 -27.42 25.45
C ASP A 45 6.25 -27.39 26.98
N GLN A 46 6.77 -28.44 27.62
CA GLN A 46 7.14 -28.42 29.06
C GLN A 46 8.21 -27.39 29.34
N MET A 47 9.26 -27.28 28.51
CA MET A 47 10.29 -26.24 28.67
C MET A 47 9.71 -24.84 28.51
N ARG A 48 8.82 -24.64 27.53
CA ARG A 48 8.11 -23.35 27.35
C ARG A 48 7.20 -23.03 28.52
N TYR A 49 6.49 -24.02 29.07
CA TYR A 49 5.64 -23.85 30.23
C TYR A 49 6.45 -23.54 31.49
N GLN A 50 7.57 -24.22 31.69
CA GLN A 50 8.51 -23.95 32.78
C GLN A 50 9.14 -22.56 32.65
N MET A 51 9.56 -22.14 31.45
CA MET A 51 10.08 -20.79 31.18
C MET A 51 9.06 -19.69 31.43
N ARG A 52 7.75 -19.91 31.09
CA ARG A 52 6.67 -18.96 31.40
C ARG A 52 6.40 -18.87 32.91
N ARG A 53 6.54 -19.97 33.64
CA ARG A 53 6.32 -20.00 35.09
C ARG A 53 7.47 -19.38 35.87
N MET A 54 8.67 -19.32 35.28
CA MET A 54 9.86 -18.68 35.87
C MET A 54 9.93 -17.16 35.63
N ARG A 55 9.09 -16.58 34.79
CA ARG A 55 9.03 -15.13 34.58
C ARG A 55 8.01 -14.51 35.53
N ARG A 56 8.43 -14.06 36.70
CA ARG A 56 7.67 -13.08 37.47
C ARG A 56 7.88 -11.71 36.84
N GLY A 57 6.79 -11.11 36.30
CA GLY A 57 6.82 -9.73 35.80
C GLY A 57 7.13 -8.74 36.93
N SER A 58 7.77 -7.62 36.59
CA SER A 58 7.92 -6.50 37.51
C SER A 58 6.53 -6.03 38.00
N VAL A 59 6.43 -5.72 39.29
CA VAL A 59 5.20 -5.19 39.89
C VAL A 59 4.92 -3.74 39.44
N LEU A 60 5.94 -3.08 38.90
CA LEU A 60 5.86 -1.69 38.43
C LEU A 60 4.79 -1.51 37.33
N GLY A 61 4.67 -2.46 36.37
CA GLY A 61 3.71 -2.35 35.28
C GLY A 61 2.27 -2.25 35.73
N PRO A 62 1.75 -3.21 36.52
CA PRO A 62 0.39 -3.15 37.07
C PRO A 62 0.14 -1.91 37.93
N ILE A 63 1.11 -1.50 38.77
CA ILE A 63 0.98 -0.29 39.61
C ILE A 63 0.87 0.97 38.75
N LEU A 64 1.68 1.09 37.73
CA LEU A 64 1.66 2.23 36.80
C LEU A 64 0.32 2.30 36.05
N LEU A 65 -0.20 1.16 35.61
CA LEU A 65 -1.47 1.09 34.90
C LEU A 65 -2.66 1.47 35.79
N ILE A 66 -2.64 1.05 37.06
CA ILE A 66 -3.65 1.44 38.04
C ILE A 66 -3.54 2.95 38.36
N ALA A 67 -2.33 3.48 38.53
CA ALA A 67 -2.12 4.90 38.80
C ALA A 67 -2.62 5.78 37.65
N VAL A 68 -2.33 5.40 36.41
CA VAL A 68 -2.85 6.08 35.21
C VAL A 68 -4.39 6.02 35.18
N GLY A 69 -4.99 4.86 35.42
CA GLY A 69 -6.45 4.71 35.48
C GLY A 69 -7.10 5.60 36.53
N ILE A 70 -6.48 5.70 37.72
CA ILE A 70 -6.96 6.59 38.81
C ILE A 70 -6.87 8.05 38.38
N VAL A 71 -5.80 8.48 37.77
CA VAL A 71 -5.62 9.86 37.29
C VAL A 71 -6.68 10.21 36.25
N PHE A 72 -6.92 9.33 35.28
CA PHE A 72 -7.97 9.53 34.26
C PHE A 72 -9.36 9.59 34.89
N LEU A 73 -9.67 8.73 35.86
CA LEU A 73 -10.95 8.72 36.58
C LEU A 73 -11.14 10.02 37.39
N LEU A 74 -10.08 10.55 38.00
CA LEU A 74 -10.14 11.82 38.72
C LEU A 74 -10.33 13.01 37.79
N MET A 75 -9.78 12.94 36.57
CA MET A 75 -10.01 13.94 35.52
C MET A 75 -11.46 13.89 35.02
N GLU A 76 -11.98 12.70 34.72
CA GLU A 76 -13.35 12.49 34.24
C GLU A 76 -14.41 12.93 35.27
N THR A 77 -14.12 12.69 36.55
CA THR A 77 -15.01 13.13 37.66
C THR A 77 -14.90 14.61 38.00
N GLY A 78 -14.08 15.39 37.25
CA GLY A 78 -13.88 16.83 37.46
C GLY A 78 -13.15 17.20 38.76
N ARG A 79 -12.60 16.23 39.50
CA ARG A 79 -11.85 16.46 40.74
C ARG A 79 -10.43 16.90 40.51
N LEU A 80 -9.89 16.64 39.31
CA LEU A 80 -8.57 17.11 38.86
C LEU A 80 -8.77 18.01 37.64
N ASP A 81 -8.32 19.27 37.77
CA ASP A 81 -8.28 20.21 36.68
C ASP A 81 -7.26 19.75 35.65
N HIS A 82 -7.74 19.53 34.43
CA HIS A 82 -6.96 19.03 33.30
C HIS A 82 -5.73 19.86 33.01
N GLN A 83 -5.87 21.18 33.05
CA GLN A 83 -4.78 22.14 32.78
C GLN A 83 -3.70 22.13 33.86
N ARG A 84 -4.11 22.15 35.12
CA ARG A 84 -3.18 22.11 36.24
C ARG A 84 -2.39 20.81 36.29
N PHE A 85 -3.04 19.69 35.94
CA PHE A 85 -2.37 18.40 35.89
C PHE A 85 -1.30 18.37 34.79
N TRP A 86 -1.61 18.79 33.57
CA TRP A 86 -0.64 18.78 32.48
C TRP A 86 0.50 19.77 32.68
N ALA A 87 0.24 20.94 33.25
CA ALA A 87 1.29 21.89 33.64
C ALA A 87 2.21 21.30 34.71
N TRP A 88 1.63 20.67 35.74
CA TRP A 88 2.40 19.96 36.77
C TRP A 88 3.19 18.80 36.17
N TYR A 89 2.58 17.97 35.35
CA TYR A 89 3.22 16.83 34.70
C TYR A 89 4.37 17.28 33.77
N GLY A 90 4.16 18.30 32.96
CA GLY A 90 5.20 18.86 32.08
C GLY A 90 6.44 19.33 32.83
N HIS A 91 6.28 19.80 34.07
CA HIS A 91 7.41 20.24 34.91
C HIS A 91 8.10 19.08 35.66
N TRP A 92 7.32 18.10 36.15
CA TRP A 92 7.79 17.07 37.08
C TRP A 92 8.00 15.69 36.47
N TRP A 93 7.74 15.46 35.17
CA TRP A 93 7.90 14.18 34.51
C TRP A 93 9.31 13.56 34.63
N PRO A 94 10.44 14.35 34.64
CA PRO A 94 11.76 13.74 34.82
C PRO A 94 11.90 13.09 36.18
N LEU A 95 11.29 13.69 37.21
CA LEU A 95 11.32 13.17 38.57
C LEU A 95 10.50 11.89 38.70
N LEU A 96 9.42 11.76 37.96
CA LEU A 96 8.64 10.50 37.88
C LEU A 96 9.45 9.37 37.22
N LEU A 97 10.28 9.67 36.22
CA LEU A 97 11.19 8.69 35.63
C LEU A 97 12.30 8.26 36.61
N VAL A 98 12.85 9.20 37.36
CA VAL A 98 13.84 8.90 38.42
C VAL A 98 13.20 8.00 39.49
N ALA A 99 11.98 8.31 39.91
CA ALA A 99 11.25 7.48 40.89
C ALA A 99 10.97 6.08 40.36
N ALA A 100 10.54 5.96 39.08
CA ALA A 100 10.35 4.66 38.44
C ALA A 100 11.66 3.87 38.33
N GLY A 101 12.76 4.52 37.99
CA GLY A 101 14.10 3.93 38.00
C GLY A 101 14.55 3.46 39.38
N ALA A 102 14.28 4.25 40.43
CA ALA A 102 14.56 3.88 41.81
C ALA A 102 13.77 2.64 42.24
N VAL A 103 12.49 2.53 41.87
CA VAL A 103 11.68 1.31 42.14
C VAL A 103 12.28 0.08 41.48
N VAL A 104 12.73 0.18 40.22
CA VAL A 104 13.39 -0.93 39.52
C VAL A 104 14.71 -1.32 40.20
N LEU A 105 15.49 -0.33 40.68
CA LEU A 105 16.71 -0.60 41.42
C LEU A 105 16.44 -1.25 42.77
N ILE A 106 15.39 -0.82 43.48
CA ILE A 106 14.98 -1.46 44.75
C ILE A 106 14.51 -2.89 44.50
N GLU A 107 13.71 -3.15 43.48
CA GLU A 107 13.31 -4.50 43.07
C GLU A 107 14.56 -5.38 42.79
N TRP A 108 15.54 -4.83 42.07
CA TRP A 108 16.79 -5.51 41.76
C TRP A 108 17.59 -5.79 43.04
N ALA A 109 17.72 -4.84 43.95
CA ALA A 109 18.45 -5.00 45.21
C ALA A 109 17.79 -6.03 46.13
N ILE A 110 16.45 -6.05 46.21
CA ILE A 110 15.69 -7.07 46.95
C ILE A 110 15.92 -8.45 46.34
N ASP A 111 15.87 -8.59 45.01
CA ASP A 111 16.16 -9.85 44.35
C ASP A 111 17.62 -10.32 44.61
N GLN A 112 18.57 -9.41 44.61
CA GLN A 112 19.97 -9.69 44.91
C GLN A 112 20.17 -10.18 46.38
N SER A 113 19.44 -9.57 47.32
CA SER A 113 19.52 -9.97 48.74
C SER A 113 18.89 -11.35 49.00
N LEU A 114 17.84 -11.70 48.24
CA LEU A 114 17.16 -12.99 48.33
C LEU A 114 17.91 -14.13 47.61
N LEU A 115 18.84 -13.82 46.71
CA LEU A 115 19.70 -14.80 46.02
C LEU A 115 20.87 -15.34 46.90
N ARG A 116 21.04 -14.86 48.14
CA ARG A 116 22.05 -15.39 49.09
C ARG A 116 21.67 -16.72 49.71
N ASP A 117 20.47 -17.26 49.44
CA ASP A 117 20.03 -18.56 49.97
C ASP A 117 20.27 -19.66 48.90
N PRO A 118 21.25 -20.59 49.08
CA PRO A 118 21.63 -21.58 48.06
C PRO A 118 20.56 -22.63 47.76
N GLN A 119 19.43 -22.65 48.47
CA GLN A 119 18.35 -23.61 48.27
C GLN A 119 17.18 -23.07 47.43
N ARG A 120 17.22 -21.81 46.98
CA ARG A 120 16.15 -21.22 46.17
C ARG A 120 16.54 -21.07 44.70
N PRO A 121 15.69 -21.47 43.75
CA PRO A 121 15.97 -21.27 42.32
C PRO A 121 16.11 -19.79 42.01
N ALA A 122 17.17 -19.42 41.29
CA ALA A 122 17.47 -18.06 40.86
C ALA A 122 16.38 -17.55 39.90
N TYR A 123 15.42 -16.78 40.41
CA TYR A 123 14.43 -16.08 39.61
C TYR A 123 15.01 -14.75 39.11
N ARG A 124 15.26 -14.65 37.83
CA ARG A 124 15.65 -13.38 37.21
C ARG A 124 14.39 -12.64 36.80
N ARG A 125 14.00 -11.59 37.51
CA ARG A 125 12.95 -10.66 37.08
C ARG A 125 13.49 -9.90 35.89
N SER A 126 12.79 -9.95 34.78
CA SER A 126 13.06 -9.07 33.61
C SER A 126 12.01 -7.96 33.60
N VAL A 127 12.48 -6.73 33.50
CA VAL A 127 11.59 -5.61 33.16
C VAL A 127 10.96 -5.94 31.81
N GLY A 128 9.64 -6.15 31.79
CA GLY A 128 8.93 -6.51 30.55
C GLY A 128 9.06 -5.40 29.52
N SER A 129 9.19 -5.75 28.25
CA SER A 129 9.24 -4.78 27.15
C SER A 129 8.08 -3.78 27.19
N GLY A 130 6.91 -4.18 27.69
CA GLY A 130 5.76 -3.30 27.89
C GLY A 130 5.99 -2.19 28.93
N VAL A 131 6.76 -2.45 30.00
CA VAL A 131 7.09 -1.43 31.01
C VAL A 131 8.08 -0.42 30.42
N ILE A 132 9.05 -0.89 29.64
CA ILE A 132 10.01 -0.02 28.94
C ILE A 132 9.25 0.86 27.93
N PHE A 133 8.35 0.27 27.15
CA PHE A 133 7.50 1.02 26.20
C PHE A 133 6.66 2.09 26.91
N LEU A 134 6.04 1.74 28.05
CA LEU A 134 5.24 2.67 28.84
C LEU A 134 6.07 3.83 29.39
N LEU A 135 7.28 3.55 29.88
CA LEU A 135 8.20 4.60 30.37
C LEU A 135 8.66 5.53 29.24
N VAL A 136 8.97 4.97 28.06
CA VAL A 136 9.31 5.77 26.87
C VAL A 136 8.12 6.61 26.41
N LEU A 137 6.92 6.05 26.41
CA LEU A 137 5.69 6.79 26.08
C LEU A 137 5.45 7.93 27.07
N PHE A 138 5.62 7.70 28.38
CA PHE A 138 5.50 8.76 29.40
C PHE A 138 6.57 9.83 29.23
N ALA A 139 7.82 9.45 28.94
CA ALA A 139 8.88 10.41 28.66
C ALA A 139 8.56 11.28 27.44
N PHE A 140 8.06 10.64 26.37
CA PHE A 140 7.66 11.32 25.14
C PHE A 140 6.47 12.27 25.37
N MET A 141 5.43 11.82 26.09
CA MET A 141 4.30 12.69 26.49
C MET A 141 4.75 13.85 27.38
N GLY A 142 5.70 13.61 28.28
CA GLY A 142 6.25 14.66 29.14
C GLY A 142 7.07 15.70 28.37
N ALA A 143 7.86 15.26 27.40
CA ALA A 143 8.62 16.13 26.52
C ALA A 143 7.67 16.99 25.64
N ILE A 144 6.64 16.38 25.07
CA ILE A 144 5.60 17.09 24.30
C ILE A 144 4.85 18.06 25.22
N SER A 145 4.45 17.65 26.41
CA SER A 145 3.76 18.53 27.37
C SER A 145 4.59 19.74 27.77
N ASN A 146 5.91 19.60 27.85
CA ASN A 146 6.81 20.70 28.22
C ASN A 146 7.15 21.64 27.07
N HIS A 147 7.17 21.13 25.83
CA HIS A 147 7.53 21.92 24.63
C HIS A 147 6.33 22.38 23.81
N VAL A 148 5.20 21.68 23.87
CA VAL A 148 4.02 21.94 23.02
C VAL A 148 2.79 22.39 23.83
N LEU A 149 2.67 21.97 25.11
CA LEU A 149 1.51 22.21 25.97
C LEU A 149 1.77 23.18 27.12
N GLY A 150 2.85 23.96 27.09
CA GLY A 150 3.09 25.08 27.97
C GLY A 150 2.08 26.24 27.76
N PHE A 151 0.91 25.97 27.17
CA PHE A 151 -0.11 26.93 26.80
C PHE A 151 -1.37 26.84 27.64
N PRO A 152 -1.96 27.97 28.06
CA PRO A 152 -3.24 28.01 28.75
C PRO A 152 -4.41 27.79 27.77
N SER A 153 -5.10 26.71 28.01
CA SER A 153 -6.53 26.45 27.84
C SER A 153 -7.33 26.85 26.60
N GLY A 154 -7.85 25.84 25.95
CA GLY A 154 -9.05 25.91 25.12
C GLY A 154 -9.47 24.58 24.51
N SER A 155 -10.38 23.86 25.21
CA SER A 155 -11.25 22.77 24.73
C SER A 155 -10.65 21.57 24.00
N SER A 156 -10.41 20.57 24.81
CA SER A 156 -10.55 19.12 24.70
C SER A 156 -11.41 18.53 23.59
N ARG A 157 -10.84 17.63 22.80
CA ARG A 157 -11.41 16.30 22.56
C ARG A 157 -10.25 15.33 22.28
N MET A 158 -10.04 14.41 23.21
CA MET A 158 -9.01 13.39 23.14
C MET A 158 -9.49 12.27 22.21
N PHE A 159 -8.74 12.12 21.10
CA PHE A 159 -8.85 11.07 20.06
C PHE A 159 -10.16 11.04 19.24
N PRO A 160 -10.13 11.05 17.90
CA PRO A 160 -9.07 10.67 16.97
C PRO A 160 -8.62 11.80 16.04
N GLY A 161 -7.37 11.82 15.70
CA GLY A 161 -6.76 12.74 14.75
C GLY A 161 -6.12 13.94 15.45
N PHE A 162 -4.80 14.05 15.37
CA PHE A 162 -4.08 15.27 15.65
C PHE A 162 -4.53 16.32 14.64
N HIS A 163 -5.57 17.08 14.97
CA HIS A 163 -5.78 18.36 14.33
C HIS A 163 -4.81 19.33 15.01
N PHE A 164 -3.77 19.69 14.31
CA PHE A 164 -3.07 20.92 14.61
C PHE A 164 -4.06 22.03 14.32
N ASP A 165 -4.59 22.64 15.39
CA ASP A 165 -5.45 23.80 15.29
C ASP A 165 -4.61 24.96 14.77
N GLN A 166 -5.16 25.75 13.86
CA GLN A 166 -4.49 26.88 13.20
C GLN A 166 -3.85 27.81 14.22
N ASP A 167 -4.52 28.05 15.36
CA ASP A 167 -4.02 28.82 16.51
C ASP A 167 -2.72 28.26 17.12
N SER A 168 -2.42 26.97 16.95
CA SER A 168 -1.18 26.36 17.48
C SER A 168 0.00 26.59 16.55
N MET A 169 -0.25 26.66 15.25
CA MET A 169 0.76 27.00 14.24
C MET A 169 1.11 28.50 14.32
N ASP A 170 0.13 29.37 14.47
CA ASP A 170 0.33 30.83 14.59
C ASP A 170 1.22 31.20 15.79
N ARG A 171 1.15 30.42 16.88
CA ARG A 171 2.02 30.63 18.06
C ARG A 171 3.44 30.11 17.91
N LEU A 172 3.66 29.14 17.04
CA LEU A 172 4.99 28.56 16.79
C LEU A 172 5.74 29.28 15.67
N PHE A 173 5.03 29.74 14.65
CA PHE A 173 5.60 30.35 13.46
C PHE A 173 5.24 31.84 13.28
N GLY A 174 4.38 32.41 14.11
CA GLY A 174 3.79 33.73 13.96
C GLY A 174 2.43 33.71 13.29
N ASP A 175 1.83 34.85 13.09
CA ASP A 175 0.53 35.02 12.45
C ASP A 175 0.62 34.60 10.96
N LYS A 176 -0.46 34.01 10.43
CA LYS A 176 -0.58 33.62 9.03
C LYS A 176 -0.92 34.86 8.18
N HIS A 177 -0.10 35.12 7.19
CA HIS A 177 -0.31 36.17 6.19
C HIS A 177 -0.51 35.51 4.82
N GLU A 178 -1.61 35.84 4.16
CA GLU A 178 -1.97 35.31 2.84
C GLU A 178 -1.81 36.37 1.77
N SER A 179 -1.35 35.99 0.60
CA SER A 179 -1.28 36.88 -0.55
C SER A 179 -1.42 36.09 -1.86
N ASP A 180 -2.16 36.66 -2.80
CA ASP A 180 -2.39 36.09 -4.12
C ASP A 180 -1.57 36.82 -5.17
N ALA A 181 -1.09 36.08 -6.15
CA ALA A 181 -0.42 36.60 -7.34
C ALA A 181 -0.86 35.83 -8.57
N THR A 182 -0.94 36.51 -9.71
CA THR A 182 -1.21 35.90 -11.01
C THR A 182 -0.11 36.27 -11.98
N ILE A 183 0.31 35.32 -12.80
CA ILE A 183 1.35 35.51 -13.82
C ILE A 183 0.85 34.86 -15.12
N ASP A 184 0.81 35.64 -16.17
CA ASP A 184 0.49 35.16 -17.51
C ASP A 184 1.75 35.09 -18.36
N LEU A 185 2.04 33.92 -18.92
CA LEU A 185 3.21 33.68 -19.76
C LEU A 185 2.78 33.16 -21.12
N SER A 186 3.31 33.75 -22.19
CA SER A 186 3.02 33.25 -23.54
C SER A 186 3.69 31.91 -23.76
N PHE A 187 2.96 30.96 -24.33
CA PHE A 187 3.41 29.60 -24.59
C PHE A 187 3.44 29.34 -26.10
N ALA A 188 4.59 29.01 -26.62
CA ALA A 188 4.71 28.65 -28.04
C ALA A 188 4.31 27.17 -28.24
N PRO A 189 3.73 26.79 -29.38
CA PRO A 189 3.46 25.41 -29.69
C PRO A 189 4.74 24.57 -29.64
N GLY A 190 4.73 23.52 -28.82
CA GLY A 190 5.89 22.65 -28.59
C GLY A 190 6.75 23.00 -27.37
N ASP A 191 6.43 24.08 -26.67
CA ASP A 191 7.09 24.39 -25.40
C ASP A 191 6.71 23.36 -24.33
N SER A 192 7.64 23.11 -23.41
CA SER A 192 7.45 22.27 -22.25
C SER A 192 7.44 23.07 -20.95
N LEU A 193 6.85 22.51 -19.90
CA LEU A 193 6.76 23.13 -18.58
C LEU A 193 7.43 22.25 -17.54
N THR A 194 8.32 22.85 -16.76
CA THR A 194 8.90 22.23 -15.56
C THR A 194 8.56 23.10 -14.35
N ILE A 195 7.99 22.47 -13.31
CA ILE A 195 7.58 23.12 -12.07
C ILE A 195 8.33 22.48 -10.92
N ALA A 196 8.89 23.28 -10.03
CA ALA A 196 9.45 22.83 -8.76
C ALA A 196 8.85 23.66 -7.61
N ASN A 197 8.13 23.00 -6.72
CA ASN A 197 7.54 23.62 -5.53
C ASN A 197 8.01 22.88 -4.26
N PRO A 198 8.87 23.50 -3.43
CA PRO A 198 9.33 22.87 -2.19
C PRO A 198 8.21 22.68 -1.16
N HIS A 199 7.30 23.66 -1.03
CA HIS A 199 6.24 23.66 -0.02
C HIS A 199 4.91 24.14 -0.59
N GLY A 200 3.91 23.27 -0.57
CA GLY A 200 2.55 23.50 -1.04
C GLY A 200 2.18 22.68 -2.29
N SER A 201 0.91 22.64 -2.59
CA SER A 201 0.36 21.83 -3.68
C SER A 201 0.61 22.45 -5.06
N VAL A 202 0.56 21.59 -6.07
CA VAL A 202 0.68 21.99 -7.49
C VAL A 202 -0.45 21.38 -8.28
N THR A 203 -1.31 22.23 -8.84
CA THR A 203 -2.40 21.84 -9.73
C THR A 203 -2.11 22.29 -11.14
N VAL A 204 -2.11 21.36 -12.12
CA VAL A 204 -1.90 21.67 -13.53
C VAL A 204 -3.10 21.19 -14.35
N SER A 205 -3.72 22.07 -15.10
CA SER A 205 -4.85 21.77 -15.98
C SER A 205 -4.56 22.15 -17.43
N GLY A 206 -4.77 21.19 -18.35
CA GLY A 206 -4.58 21.40 -19.79
C GLY A 206 -5.83 21.98 -20.46
N THR A 207 -6.31 23.13 -20.01
CA THR A 207 -7.55 23.75 -20.46
C THR A 207 -7.39 25.15 -21.05
N SER A 208 -6.16 25.62 -21.25
CA SER A 208 -5.92 26.93 -21.87
C SER A 208 -6.23 26.89 -23.37
N ASP A 209 -7.07 27.82 -23.81
CA ASP A 209 -7.52 27.98 -25.21
C ASP A 209 -6.75 29.07 -25.98
N ASP A 210 -5.95 29.87 -25.29
CA ASP A 210 -5.30 31.10 -25.82
C ASP A 210 -3.79 30.96 -26.05
N ASN A 211 -3.24 29.73 -25.97
CA ASN A 211 -1.80 29.44 -26.05
C ASN A 211 -0.98 30.22 -25.02
N ALA A 212 -1.54 30.48 -23.87
CA ALA A 212 -0.87 31.07 -22.73
C ALA A 212 -0.87 30.09 -21.52
N MET A 213 0.08 30.27 -20.65
CA MET A 213 0.09 29.67 -19.33
C MET A 213 -0.40 30.71 -18.31
N HIS A 214 -1.46 30.39 -17.61
CA HIS A 214 -1.95 31.19 -16.50
C HIS A 214 -1.53 30.52 -15.18
N LEU A 215 -0.74 31.21 -14.41
CA LEU A 215 -0.28 30.76 -13.10
C LEU A 215 -0.91 31.63 -12.01
N ALA A 216 -1.80 31.04 -11.22
CA ALA A 216 -2.28 31.61 -9.97
C ALA A 216 -1.45 31.02 -8.81
N ILE A 217 -1.02 31.88 -7.92
CA ILE A 217 -0.18 31.54 -6.77
C ILE A 217 -0.89 32.03 -5.52
N HIS A 218 -1.27 31.14 -4.64
CA HIS A 218 -1.72 31.46 -3.30
C HIS A 218 -0.57 31.22 -2.33
N LYS A 219 -0.08 32.28 -1.69
CA LYS A 219 1.07 32.23 -0.79
C LYS A 219 0.61 32.37 0.65
N GLU A 220 1.12 31.51 1.48
CA GLU A 220 0.96 31.55 2.93
C GLU A 220 2.32 31.77 3.58
N VAL A 221 2.44 32.83 4.39
CA VAL A 221 3.67 33.19 5.09
C VAL A 221 3.39 33.34 6.56
N TYR A 222 4.10 32.62 7.39
CA TYR A 222 4.04 32.75 8.84
C TYR A 222 5.12 33.69 9.33
N ALA A 223 4.73 34.73 10.06
CA ALA A 223 5.65 35.74 10.57
C ALA A 223 5.16 36.33 11.91
N SER A 224 6.10 36.75 12.72
CA SER A 224 5.80 37.34 14.03
C SER A 224 5.34 38.81 13.95
N SER A 225 5.42 39.41 12.76
CA SER A 225 4.97 40.79 12.49
C SER A 225 4.70 41.02 11.02
N ASP A 226 3.82 41.98 10.69
CA ASP A 226 3.51 42.38 9.31
C ASP A 226 4.78 42.75 8.51
N ALA A 227 5.72 43.45 9.14
CA ALA A 227 6.96 43.84 8.48
C ALA A 227 7.86 42.65 8.12
N GLU A 228 7.87 41.61 8.92
CA GLU A 228 8.56 40.33 8.62
C GLU A 228 7.84 39.58 7.53
N ALA A 229 6.50 39.54 7.57
CA ALA A 229 5.68 38.90 6.54
C ALA A 229 5.90 39.58 5.18
N ASP A 230 5.87 40.88 5.11
CA ASP A 230 6.13 41.67 3.89
C ASP A 230 7.54 41.40 3.34
N ALA A 231 8.54 41.36 4.20
CA ALA A 231 9.92 41.05 3.79
C ALA A 231 10.06 39.61 3.23
N LYS A 232 9.45 38.63 3.88
CA LYS A 232 9.41 37.25 3.38
C LYS A 232 8.64 37.13 2.05
N ALA A 233 7.47 37.78 1.95
CA ALA A 233 6.62 37.75 0.76
C ALA A 233 7.30 38.38 -0.46
N GLN A 234 8.12 39.42 -0.27
CA GLN A 234 8.91 40.04 -1.35
C GLN A 234 9.94 39.07 -1.96
N HIS A 235 10.51 38.17 -1.17
CA HIS A 235 11.46 37.16 -1.61
C HIS A 235 10.81 35.84 -2.03
N PHE A 236 9.54 35.63 -1.67
CA PHE A 236 8.79 34.42 -1.95
C PHE A 236 7.99 34.54 -3.26
N ASN A 237 8.73 34.69 -4.37
CA ASN A 237 8.17 34.75 -5.72
C ASN A 237 8.80 33.67 -6.60
N PRO A 238 8.07 33.13 -7.59
CA PRO A 238 8.62 32.15 -8.49
C PRO A 238 9.72 32.74 -9.37
N ASP A 239 10.79 31.97 -9.54
CA ASP A 239 11.81 32.23 -10.56
C ASP A 239 11.37 31.59 -11.87
N ASN A 240 10.97 32.42 -12.83
CA ASN A 240 10.47 32.00 -14.13
C ASN A 240 11.55 32.14 -15.19
N LYS A 241 11.95 31.04 -15.79
CA LYS A 241 13.00 30.99 -16.83
C LYS A 241 12.49 30.34 -18.09
N TYR A 242 12.77 30.96 -19.24
CA TYR A 242 12.52 30.36 -20.54
C TYR A 242 13.82 30.09 -21.26
N GLN A 243 14.10 28.82 -21.53
CA GLN A 243 15.30 28.38 -22.22
C GLN A 243 15.01 27.13 -23.06
N ASN A 244 15.51 27.08 -24.31
CA ASN A 244 15.39 25.89 -25.17
C ASN A 244 13.95 25.36 -25.34
N SER A 245 12.99 26.25 -25.55
CA SER A 245 11.57 25.89 -25.64
C SER A 245 11.04 25.19 -24.37
N ALA A 246 11.55 25.57 -23.21
CA ALA A 246 11.10 25.07 -21.94
C ALA A 246 10.93 26.20 -20.93
N TRP A 247 9.77 26.30 -20.34
CA TRP A 247 9.50 27.12 -19.18
C TRP A 247 9.88 26.34 -17.90
N THR A 248 10.61 27.01 -17.02
CA THR A 248 10.90 26.50 -15.68
C THR A 248 10.36 27.49 -14.67
N VAL A 249 9.47 27.02 -13.81
CA VAL A 249 8.86 27.76 -12.71
C VAL A 249 9.36 27.14 -11.41
N THR A 250 10.12 27.87 -10.62
CA THR A 250 10.69 27.35 -9.37
C THR A 250 10.32 28.27 -8.20
N MET A 251 9.61 27.75 -7.21
CA MET A 251 9.39 28.44 -5.95
C MET A 251 10.64 28.35 -5.07
N PRO A 252 11.04 29.44 -4.43
CA PRO A 252 12.11 29.39 -3.43
C PRO A 252 11.65 28.64 -2.18
N SER A 253 12.55 27.95 -1.49
CA SER A 253 12.29 27.38 -0.16
C SER A 253 12.58 28.45 0.89
N ILE A 254 11.55 28.85 1.63
CA ILE A 254 11.65 29.82 2.73
C ILE A 254 10.97 29.20 3.96
N ASP A 255 11.64 29.25 5.10
CA ASP A 255 11.11 28.70 6.35
C ASP A 255 9.82 29.43 6.76
N GLY A 256 8.77 28.66 7.02
CA GLY A 256 7.45 29.17 7.38
C GLY A 256 6.71 29.84 6.21
N ALA A 257 7.03 29.46 4.96
CA ALA A 257 6.29 29.89 3.78
C ALA A 257 5.90 28.69 2.91
N SER A 258 4.68 28.71 2.39
CA SER A 258 4.15 27.73 1.45
C SER A 258 3.40 28.42 0.30
N ALA A 259 3.37 27.78 -0.86
CA ALA A 259 2.64 28.31 -2.01
C ALA A 259 1.81 27.21 -2.68
N GLU A 260 0.54 27.45 -2.84
CA GLU A 260 -0.29 26.65 -3.74
C GLU A 260 -0.19 27.24 -5.15
N LEU A 261 0.19 26.39 -6.10
CA LEU A 261 0.34 26.77 -7.51
C LEU A 261 -0.79 26.15 -8.34
N VAL A 262 -1.59 26.99 -8.97
CA VAL A 262 -2.64 26.56 -9.89
C VAL A 262 -2.29 27.04 -11.30
N LEU A 263 -2.01 26.09 -12.20
CA LEU A 263 -1.57 26.37 -13.55
C LEU A 263 -2.61 25.90 -14.58
N THR A 264 -2.93 26.78 -15.51
CA THR A 264 -3.69 26.42 -16.70
C THR A 264 -2.77 26.54 -17.90
N VAL A 265 -2.62 25.46 -18.64
CA VAL A 265 -1.68 25.36 -19.78
C VAL A 265 -2.38 24.84 -21.03
N PRO A 266 -1.81 25.03 -22.24
CA PRO A 266 -2.33 24.38 -23.44
C PRO A 266 -2.29 22.85 -23.31
N VAL A 267 -3.33 22.18 -23.78
CA VAL A 267 -3.55 20.74 -23.62
C VAL A 267 -2.39 19.87 -24.16
N SER A 268 -1.62 20.37 -25.11
CA SER A 268 -0.49 19.66 -25.75
C SER A 268 0.86 19.92 -25.07
N THR A 269 0.89 20.59 -23.92
CA THR A 269 2.13 20.93 -23.20
C THR A 269 2.69 19.72 -22.47
N PRO A 270 3.94 19.29 -22.73
CA PRO A 270 4.64 18.35 -21.87
C PRO A 270 4.91 18.97 -20.50
N VAL A 271 4.51 18.27 -19.43
CA VAL A 271 4.56 18.77 -18.06
C VAL A 271 5.46 17.90 -17.20
N ASN A 272 6.35 18.55 -16.44
CA ASN A 272 7.17 17.92 -15.41
C ASN A 272 6.99 18.68 -14.09
N VAL A 273 6.40 18.03 -13.08
CA VAL A 273 6.14 18.63 -11.77
C VAL A 273 6.94 17.91 -10.69
N THR A 274 7.60 18.69 -9.85
CA THR A 274 8.25 18.20 -8.63
C THR A 274 7.72 18.97 -7.42
N ALA A 275 7.19 18.25 -6.45
CA ALA A 275 6.78 18.79 -5.15
C ALA A 275 7.54 18.07 -4.03
N ASP A 276 8.15 18.82 -3.11
CA ASP A 276 8.82 18.21 -1.96
C ASP A 276 7.82 17.94 -0.82
N HIS A 277 6.98 18.91 -0.49
CA HIS A 277 5.92 18.79 0.51
C HIS A 277 4.64 19.42 -0.04
N GLY A 278 3.74 18.61 -0.52
CA GLY A 278 2.45 19.01 -1.09
C GLY A 278 1.99 18.06 -2.19
N ASP A 279 0.72 18.12 -2.47
CA ASP A 279 0.06 17.24 -3.42
C ASP A 279 0.24 17.72 -4.86
N ILE A 280 0.24 16.79 -5.79
CA ILE A 280 0.32 17.05 -7.22
C ILE A 280 -0.97 16.59 -7.89
N HIS A 281 -1.69 17.53 -8.51
CA HIS A 281 -2.88 17.26 -9.31
C HIS A 281 -2.64 17.65 -10.75
N ILE A 282 -2.70 16.70 -11.69
CA ILE A 282 -2.51 16.99 -13.13
C ILE A 282 -3.68 16.43 -13.92
N ALA A 283 -4.34 17.30 -14.66
CA ALA A 283 -5.55 16.94 -15.40
C ALA A 283 -5.54 17.43 -16.86
N SER A 284 -6.21 16.66 -17.73
CA SER A 284 -6.56 17.06 -19.11
C SER A 284 -5.36 17.38 -20.02
N ILE A 285 -4.25 16.64 -19.88
CA ILE A 285 -3.03 16.79 -20.68
C ILE A 285 -2.96 15.72 -21.78
N LYS A 286 -2.71 16.14 -23.03
CA LYS A 286 -2.50 15.20 -24.15
C LYS A 286 -1.03 14.84 -24.39
N ALA A 287 -0.11 15.55 -23.80
CA ALA A 287 1.33 15.33 -23.91
C ALA A 287 1.85 14.45 -22.75
N ARG A 288 3.15 14.24 -22.77
CA ARG A 288 3.84 13.49 -21.70
C ARG A 288 3.76 14.24 -20.37
N VAL A 289 3.49 13.50 -19.30
CA VAL A 289 3.46 13.98 -17.93
C VAL A 289 4.49 13.24 -17.08
N VAL A 290 5.25 13.97 -16.28
CA VAL A 290 6.10 13.44 -15.22
C VAL A 290 5.75 14.14 -13.92
N ALA A 291 5.37 13.38 -12.89
CA ALA A 291 5.08 13.88 -11.55
C ALA A 291 6.05 13.24 -10.55
N THR A 292 6.68 14.05 -9.72
CA THR A 292 7.57 13.58 -8.64
C THR A 292 7.15 14.22 -7.32
N ALA A 293 6.67 13.40 -6.38
CA ALA A 293 6.35 13.83 -5.03
C ALA A 293 7.28 13.17 -4.02
N ASN A 294 7.92 13.99 -3.18
CA ASN A 294 8.70 13.47 -2.06
C ASN A 294 7.82 13.21 -0.83
N HIS A 295 6.88 14.13 -0.53
CA HIS A 295 5.84 13.97 0.49
C HIS A 295 4.57 14.63 0.00
N GLY A 296 3.53 13.88 -0.24
CA GLY A 296 2.24 14.33 -0.78
C GLY A 296 1.68 13.32 -1.77
N ASP A 297 0.42 13.44 -2.07
CA ASP A 297 -0.29 12.55 -2.95
C ASP A 297 -0.14 12.97 -4.43
N ILE A 298 -0.26 12.00 -5.34
CA ILE A 298 -0.26 12.29 -6.78
C ILE A 298 -1.61 11.87 -7.36
N GLU A 299 -2.31 12.82 -7.97
CA GLU A 299 -3.52 12.56 -8.72
C GLU A 299 -3.33 12.93 -10.20
N LEU A 300 -3.57 11.95 -11.08
CA LEU A 300 -3.46 12.09 -12.53
C LEU A 300 -4.80 11.76 -13.19
N SER A 301 -5.36 12.68 -13.96
CA SER A 301 -6.67 12.45 -14.58
C SER A 301 -6.73 12.92 -16.03
N ALA A 302 -7.46 12.17 -16.87
CA ALA A 302 -7.70 12.53 -18.26
C ALA A 302 -6.42 12.84 -19.06
N ILE A 303 -5.36 12.05 -18.85
CA ILE A 303 -4.06 12.22 -19.53
C ILE A 303 -4.00 11.25 -20.71
N THR A 304 -3.89 11.77 -21.93
CA THR A 304 -3.78 10.92 -23.13
C THR A 304 -2.34 10.64 -23.55
N GLY A 305 -1.38 11.41 -23.06
CA GLY A 305 0.04 11.15 -23.22
C GLY A 305 0.58 10.11 -22.21
N ALA A 306 1.82 9.69 -22.39
CA ALA A 306 2.46 8.79 -21.44
C ALA A 306 2.72 9.49 -20.09
N ALA A 307 2.36 8.83 -19.00
CA ALA A 307 2.55 9.35 -17.64
C ALA A 307 3.65 8.58 -16.88
N THR A 308 4.42 9.30 -16.09
CA THR A 308 5.39 8.73 -15.16
C THR A 308 5.21 9.40 -13.79
N ALA A 309 5.00 8.62 -12.75
CA ALA A 309 4.90 9.10 -11.39
C ALA A 309 6.05 8.51 -10.54
N HIS A 310 6.78 9.39 -9.88
CA HIS A 310 7.79 9.05 -8.89
C HIS A 310 7.31 9.49 -7.50
N ILE A 311 7.21 8.56 -6.57
CA ILE A 311 6.74 8.86 -5.22
C ILE A 311 7.72 8.26 -4.21
N ASN A 312 8.17 9.09 -3.28
CA ASN A 312 9.25 8.74 -2.36
C ASN A 312 8.80 8.58 -0.90
N SER A 313 7.50 8.72 -0.63
CA SER A 313 6.93 8.62 0.72
C SER A 313 6.00 7.44 0.85
N GLY A 314 6.31 6.54 1.77
CA GLY A 314 5.46 5.38 2.07
C GLY A 314 4.13 5.71 2.79
N SER A 315 3.85 6.97 3.07
CA SER A 315 2.57 7.44 3.62
C SER A 315 1.69 8.17 2.61
N SER A 316 2.19 8.39 1.40
CA SER A 316 1.51 9.08 0.31
C SER A 316 0.87 8.11 -0.66
N SER A 317 -0.17 8.55 -1.34
CA SER A 317 -0.96 7.72 -2.26
C SER A 317 -0.88 8.21 -3.70
N ILE A 318 -1.13 7.31 -4.64
CA ILE A 318 -1.24 7.65 -6.07
C ILE A 318 -2.62 7.26 -6.57
N SER A 319 -3.29 8.20 -7.21
CA SER A 319 -4.52 7.95 -7.97
C SER A 319 -4.32 8.33 -9.44
N ALA A 320 -4.67 7.41 -10.35
CA ALA A 320 -4.66 7.71 -11.78
C ALA A 320 -5.90 7.14 -12.46
N HIS A 321 -6.63 7.98 -13.19
CA HIS A 321 -7.86 7.56 -13.85
C HIS A 321 -8.03 8.19 -15.22
N SER A 322 -8.74 7.49 -16.10
CA SER A 322 -9.04 7.95 -17.46
C SER A 322 -7.78 8.27 -18.28
N MET A 323 -6.82 7.32 -18.28
CA MET A 323 -5.56 7.48 -18.99
C MET A 323 -5.66 6.94 -20.42
N GLY A 324 -5.36 7.77 -21.42
CA GLY A 324 -5.36 7.38 -22.83
C GLY A 324 -4.10 6.64 -23.29
N SER A 325 -3.04 6.67 -22.50
CA SER A 325 -1.81 5.90 -22.67
C SER A 325 -1.44 5.22 -21.37
N GLY A 326 -0.36 4.47 -21.37
CA GLY A 326 0.12 3.79 -20.16
C GLY A 326 0.68 4.71 -19.10
N ILE A 327 0.84 4.16 -17.89
CA ILE A 327 1.45 4.82 -16.75
C ILE A 327 2.59 3.98 -16.16
N THR A 328 3.65 4.65 -15.74
CA THR A 328 4.75 4.04 -14.99
C THR A 328 4.83 4.70 -13.62
N ILE A 329 4.72 3.89 -12.56
CA ILE A 329 4.82 4.32 -11.16
C ILE A 329 6.06 3.70 -10.54
N GLN A 330 6.89 4.52 -9.91
CA GLN A 330 8.12 4.08 -9.28
C GLN A 330 8.27 4.71 -7.88
N GLY A 331 8.76 3.91 -6.93
CA GLY A 331 9.13 4.39 -5.60
C GLY A 331 8.36 3.72 -4.46
N HIS A 332 7.92 4.51 -3.48
CA HIS A 332 7.27 4.02 -2.26
C HIS A 332 5.96 4.75 -2.05
N ALA A 333 4.86 4.02 -1.93
CA ALA A 333 3.54 4.60 -1.69
C ALA A 333 2.76 3.80 -0.63
N GLN A 334 1.77 4.43 -0.01
CA GLN A 334 0.79 3.75 0.83
C GLN A 334 -0.20 3.01 -0.07
N ASP A 335 -1.05 3.73 -0.75
CA ASP A 335 -2.08 3.17 -1.59
C ASP A 335 -1.90 3.59 -3.07
N VAL A 336 -2.30 2.71 -3.96
CA VAL A 336 -2.31 2.98 -5.41
C VAL A 336 -3.67 2.62 -5.97
N THR A 337 -4.32 3.58 -6.64
CA THR A 337 -5.60 3.38 -7.29
C THR A 337 -5.50 3.72 -8.77
N LEU A 338 -5.77 2.75 -9.63
CA LEU A 338 -5.69 2.89 -11.08
C LEU A 338 -7.00 2.45 -11.73
N SER A 339 -7.63 3.31 -12.50
CA SER A 339 -8.87 2.96 -13.20
C SER A 339 -8.92 3.50 -14.63
N ASP A 340 -9.58 2.77 -15.52
CA ASP A 340 -9.85 3.18 -16.90
C ASP A 340 -8.58 3.59 -17.68
N ILE A 341 -7.58 2.70 -17.69
CA ILE A 341 -6.29 2.97 -18.36
C ILE A 341 -6.23 2.23 -19.70
N THR A 342 -6.02 2.99 -20.77
CA THR A 342 -5.72 2.43 -22.09
C THR A 342 -4.21 2.42 -22.30
N GLY A 343 -3.59 1.25 -22.28
CA GLY A 343 -2.14 1.10 -22.45
C GLY A 343 -1.44 0.42 -21.29
N PRO A 344 -0.12 0.22 -21.37
CA PRO A 344 0.60 -0.56 -20.38
C PRO A 344 0.71 0.17 -19.03
N VAL A 345 0.58 -0.60 -17.96
CA VAL A 345 0.75 -0.16 -16.58
C VAL A 345 1.97 -0.86 -15.98
N SER A 346 2.89 -0.09 -15.42
CA SER A 346 4.08 -0.61 -14.76
C SER A 346 4.23 0.02 -13.36
N LEU A 347 4.15 -0.81 -12.34
CA LEU A 347 4.39 -0.43 -10.95
C LEU A 347 5.68 -1.12 -10.47
N ALA A 348 6.63 -0.35 -9.99
CA ALA A 348 7.91 -0.87 -9.49
C ALA A 348 8.31 -0.15 -8.20
N GLY A 349 8.37 -0.88 -7.08
CA GLY A 349 8.71 -0.28 -5.78
C GLY A 349 8.18 -1.06 -4.60
N GLU A 350 7.92 -0.35 -3.51
CA GLU A 350 7.29 -0.93 -2.31
C GLU A 350 5.99 -0.20 -2.00
N PHE A 351 4.90 -0.95 -2.00
CA PHE A 351 3.55 -0.44 -1.73
C PHE A 351 3.06 -1.06 -0.41
N PHE A 352 2.78 -0.22 0.57
CA PHE A 352 2.54 -0.64 1.96
C PHE A 352 1.06 -0.87 2.27
N GLY A 353 0.18 -0.19 1.56
CA GLY A 353 -1.27 -0.34 1.68
C GLY A 353 -1.87 -1.23 0.61
N THR A 354 -2.95 -0.78 0.01
CA THR A 354 -3.67 -1.50 -1.03
C THR A 354 -3.35 -0.94 -2.42
N THR A 355 -3.04 -1.84 -3.35
CA THR A 355 -3.00 -1.50 -4.78
C THR A 355 -4.28 -2.01 -5.43
N HIS A 356 -5.12 -1.10 -5.85
CA HIS A 356 -6.37 -1.37 -6.56
C HIS A 356 -6.24 -0.97 -8.03
N MET A 357 -6.61 -1.90 -8.92
CA MET A 357 -6.59 -1.67 -10.37
C MET A 357 -7.91 -2.13 -10.97
N GLU A 358 -8.48 -1.33 -11.85
CA GLU A 358 -9.76 -1.61 -12.51
C GLU A 358 -9.72 -1.17 -13.98
N HIS A 359 -10.32 -1.97 -14.88
CA HIS A 359 -10.48 -1.65 -16.31
C HIS A 359 -9.17 -1.20 -16.99
N ILE A 360 -8.16 -2.06 -17.03
CA ILE A 360 -6.88 -1.75 -17.69
C ILE A 360 -6.80 -2.47 -19.04
N ASN A 361 -6.89 -1.72 -20.11
CA ASN A 361 -6.76 -2.23 -21.47
C ASN A 361 -5.30 -2.14 -21.95
N GLY A 362 -4.45 -2.94 -21.34
CA GLY A 362 -3.03 -3.03 -21.65
C GLY A 362 -2.30 -3.96 -20.68
N ALA A 363 -1.05 -4.28 -21.02
CA ALA A 363 -0.24 -5.15 -20.18
C ALA A 363 0.05 -4.51 -18.82
N VAL A 364 -0.14 -5.26 -17.75
CA VAL A 364 0.16 -4.84 -16.38
C VAL A 364 1.39 -5.59 -15.88
N ARG A 365 2.28 -4.84 -15.28
CA ARG A 365 3.42 -5.36 -14.53
C ARG A 365 3.47 -4.71 -13.15
N PHE A 366 3.30 -5.50 -12.13
CA PHE A 366 3.44 -5.11 -10.73
C PHE A 366 4.66 -5.83 -10.13
N HIS A 367 5.66 -5.07 -9.73
CA HIS A 367 6.92 -5.62 -9.23
C HIS A 367 7.31 -4.98 -7.90
N THR A 368 7.40 -5.79 -6.86
CA THR A 368 7.90 -5.42 -5.53
C THR A 368 8.92 -6.45 -5.05
N SER A 369 9.55 -6.23 -3.90
CA SER A 369 10.45 -7.23 -3.28
C SER A 369 9.77 -8.57 -2.96
N ARG A 370 8.44 -8.62 -2.86
CA ARG A 370 7.67 -9.81 -2.43
C ARG A 370 6.74 -10.37 -3.49
N THR A 371 6.38 -9.58 -4.49
CA THR A 371 5.39 -9.96 -5.50
C THR A 371 5.83 -9.48 -6.87
N ASP A 372 5.79 -10.38 -7.84
CA ASP A 372 5.92 -10.08 -9.25
C ASP A 372 4.67 -10.63 -9.96
N LEU A 373 3.79 -9.73 -10.42
CA LEU A 373 2.54 -10.04 -11.10
C LEU A 373 2.55 -9.41 -12.48
N GLN A 374 2.22 -10.21 -13.49
CA GLN A 374 2.13 -9.78 -14.87
C GLN A 374 0.90 -10.39 -15.54
N PHE A 375 0.18 -9.59 -16.31
CA PHE A 375 -0.92 -10.05 -17.17
C PHE A 375 -1.11 -9.09 -18.36
N VAL A 376 -1.91 -9.51 -19.33
CA VAL A 376 -2.06 -8.75 -20.60
C VAL A 376 -3.15 -7.71 -20.51
N ARG A 377 -4.24 -7.99 -19.76
CA ARG A 377 -5.39 -7.11 -19.69
C ARG A 377 -6.25 -7.43 -18.47
N LEU A 378 -6.89 -6.41 -17.95
CA LEU A 378 -7.80 -6.48 -16.82
C LEU A 378 -9.15 -5.87 -17.25
N ASP A 379 -10.17 -6.71 -17.40
CA ASP A 379 -11.53 -6.27 -17.71
C ASP A 379 -12.37 -6.01 -16.46
N GLY A 380 -12.03 -6.68 -15.36
CA GLY A 380 -12.58 -6.47 -14.03
C GLY A 380 -11.64 -5.69 -13.12
N GLU A 381 -11.39 -6.23 -11.94
CA GLU A 381 -10.59 -5.58 -10.91
C GLU A 381 -9.49 -6.48 -10.33
N THR A 382 -8.46 -5.87 -9.81
CA THR A 382 -7.39 -6.53 -9.06
C THR A 382 -7.08 -5.72 -7.80
N GLU A 383 -7.06 -6.40 -6.68
CA GLU A 383 -6.64 -5.84 -5.40
C GLU A 383 -5.42 -6.59 -4.86
N ILE A 384 -4.37 -5.86 -4.54
CA ILE A 384 -3.14 -6.40 -3.94
C ILE A 384 -2.94 -5.72 -2.59
N SER A 385 -3.00 -6.50 -1.53
CA SER A 385 -2.83 -6.04 -0.15
C SER A 385 -1.74 -6.83 0.58
N SER A 386 -1.47 -6.49 1.81
CA SER A 386 -0.51 -7.24 2.65
C SER A 386 -0.95 -8.68 2.95
N SER A 387 -2.25 -8.96 2.94
CA SER A 387 -2.85 -10.26 3.28
C SER A 387 -3.17 -11.13 2.08
N GLY A 388 -3.43 -10.53 0.92
CA GLY A 388 -3.89 -11.28 -0.24
C GLY A 388 -3.75 -10.54 -1.56
N ILE A 389 -3.96 -11.31 -2.61
CA ILE A 389 -4.06 -10.85 -3.99
C ILE A 389 -5.35 -11.42 -4.54
N SER A 390 -6.26 -10.55 -4.95
CA SER A 390 -7.47 -10.93 -5.66
C SER A 390 -7.45 -10.35 -7.07
N ALA A 391 -7.90 -11.12 -8.04
CA ALA A 391 -8.03 -10.66 -9.41
C ALA A 391 -9.27 -11.28 -10.06
N ASP A 392 -10.11 -10.46 -10.63
CA ASP A 392 -11.32 -10.86 -11.35
C ASP A 392 -11.26 -10.40 -12.81
N GLN A 393 -11.69 -11.27 -13.73
CA GLN A 393 -11.76 -11.03 -15.17
C GLN A 393 -10.42 -10.60 -15.79
N VAL A 394 -9.40 -11.38 -15.55
CA VAL A 394 -8.05 -11.15 -16.10
C VAL A 394 -7.83 -11.96 -17.35
N LEU A 395 -7.22 -11.35 -18.35
CA LEU A 395 -6.77 -12.03 -19.56
C LEU A 395 -5.27 -12.25 -19.54
N GLY A 396 -4.88 -13.54 -19.62
CA GLY A 396 -3.50 -14.01 -19.59
C GLY A 396 -2.71 -13.81 -20.90
N PRO A 397 -1.45 -14.21 -20.89
CA PRO A 397 -0.82 -15.02 -19.85
C PRO A 397 -0.66 -14.28 -18.51
N VAL A 398 -1.02 -14.96 -17.42
CA VAL A 398 -0.85 -14.46 -16.06
C VAL A 398 0.36 -15.14 -15.43
N VAL A 399 1.31 -14.37 -14.95
CA VAL A 399 2.44 -14.85 -14.17
C VAL A 399 2.44 -14.15 -12.81
N LEU A 400 2.29 -14.92 -11.75
CA LEU A 400 2.31 -14.42 -10.38
C LEU A 400 3.34 -15.18 -9.55
N ASN A 401 4.33 -14.47 -9.05
CA ASN A 401 5.26 -14.97 -8.05
C ASN A 401 5.07 -14.18 -6.76
N THR A 402 4.67 -14.84 -5.69
CA THR A 402 4.43 -14.18 -4.41
C THR A 402 4.85 -15.04 -3.23
N SER A 403 4.75 -14.50 -2.03
CA SER A 403 5.04 -15.21 -0.79
C SER A 403 4.24 -14.64 0.37
N ASN A 404 3.71 -15.54 1.21
CA ASN A 404 2.94 -15.23 2.42
C ASN A 404 1.62 -14.45 2.17
N ARG A 405 0.94 -14.73 1.06
CA ARG A 405 -0.34 -14.13 0.71
C ARG A 405 -1.32 -15.19 0.23
N ASN A 406 -2.60 -14.98 0.50
CA ASN A 406 -3.62 -15.74 -0.19
C ASN A 406 -3.80 -15.19 -1.60
N VAL A 407 -4.06 -16.06 -2.55
CA VAL A 407 -4.25 -15.72 -3.97
C VAL A 407 -5.64 -16.19 -4.37
N SER A 408 -6.48 -15.29 -4.83
CA SER A 408 -7.81 -15.56 -5.35
C SER A 408 -7.92 -15.03 -6.77
N LEU A 409 -8.00 -15.95 -7.72
CA LEU A 409 -8.09 -15.65 -9.15
C LEU A 409 -9.45 -16.10 -9.67
N ASP A 410 -10.35 -15.17 -9.89
CA ASP A 410 -11.68 -15.47 -10.44
C ASP A 410 -11.76 -15.11 -11.92
N ARG A 411 -12.33 -16.02 -12.72
CA ARG A 411 -12.52 -15.86 -14.17
C ARG A 411 -11.26 -15.38 -14.90
N VAL A 412 -10.14 -16.06 -14.64
CA VAL A 412 -8.86 -15.79 -15.31
C VAL A 412 -8.69 -16.69 -16.52
N ALA A 413 -8.56 -16.10 -17.69
CA ALA A 413 -8.45 -16.80 -18.97
C ALA A 413 -7.03 -16.80 -19.54
N GLY A 414 -6.69 -17.86 -20.29
CA GLY A 414 -5.38 -18.04 -20.93
C GLY A 414 -4.41 -18.85 -20.07
N ASP A 415 -3.11 -18.72 -20.34
CA ASP A 415 -2.08 -19.41 -19.59
C ASP A 415 -1.90 -18.78 -18.21
N ILE A 416 -1.84 -19.59 -17.17
CA ILE A 416 -1.76 -19.16 -15.77
C ILE A 416 -0.57 -19.85 -15.11
N ALA A 417 0.35 -19.09 -14.57
CA ALA A 417 1.48 -19.58 -13.77
C ALA A 417 1.52 -18.84 -12.42
N VAL A 418 1.20 -19.53 -11.34
CA VAL A 418 1.23 -19.00 -9.98
C VAL A 418 2.24 -19.77 -9.15
N THR A 419 3.17 -19.08 -8.55
CA THR A 419 4.10 -19.62 -7.56
C THR A 419 3.95 -18.86 -6.25
N ASN A 420 3.55 -19.56 -5.20
CA ASN A 420 3.45 -19.02 -3.84
C ASN A 420 4.30 -19.85 -2.87
N LYS A 421 4.63 -19.28 -1.72
CA LYS A 421 5.36 -20.02 -0.68
C LYS A 421 4.49 -20.38 0.51
N ASN A 422 3.57 -19.52 0.88
CA ASN A 422 2.66 -19.72 2.01
C ASN A 422 1.37 -18.95 1.77
N GLY A 423 0.23 -19.61 1.95
CA GLY A 423 -1.11 -19.07 1.76
C GLY A 423 -1.88 -19.91 0.75
N ASN A 424 -3.17 -19.78 0.74
CA ASN A 424 -4.01 -20.58 -0.17
C ASN A 424 -4.03 -19.98 -1.57
N ILE A 425 -4.27 -20.85 -2.55
CA ILE A 425 -4.51 -20.44 -3.94
C ILE A 425 -5.89 -20.94 -4.35
N ASP A 426 -6.78 -20.00 -4.65
CA ASP A 426 -8.12 -20.26 -5.16
C ASP A 426 -8.18 -19.79 -6.62
N LEU A 427 -8.49 -20.68 -7.55
CA LEU A 427 -8.57 -20.38 -8.97
C LEU A 427 -9.93 -20.79 -9.54
N THR A 428 -10.58 -19.87 -10.24
CA THR A 428 -11.73 -20.16 -11.12
C THR A 428 -11.34 -19.82 -12.56
N ALA A 429 -11.27 -20.82 -13.43
CA ALA A 429 -10.88 -20.65 -14.83
C ALA A 429 -12.09 -20.80 -15.77
N PRO A 430 -12.32 -19.86 -16.70
CA PRO A 430 -13.44 -19.92 -17.65
C PRO A 430 -13.23 -20.98 -18.75
N PRO A 431 -14.23 -21.30 -19.60
CA PRO A 431 -14.19 -22.40 -20.57
C PRO A 431 -13.04 -22.38 -21.57
N THR A 432 -12.43 -21.24 -21.85
CA THR A 432 -11.23 -21.14 -22.71
C THR A 432 -9.97 -21.35 -21.88
N LEU A 433 -9.73 -22.62 -21.47
CA LEU A 433 -8.57 -22.97 -20.67
C LEU A 433 -7.26 -22.83 -21.47
N GLY A 434 -6.27 -22.19 -20.87
CA GLY A 434 -4.87 -22.31 -21.25
C GLY A 434 -4.12 -23.33 -20.39
N THR A 435 -2.80 -23.31 -20.47
CA THR A 435 -1.95 -24.10 -19.58
C THR A 435 -1.99 -23.48 -18.18
N ILE A 436 -2.31 -24.28 -17.16
CA ILE A 436 -2.39 -23.84 -15.77
C ILE A 436 -1.27 -24.52 -14.97
N THR A 437 -0.45 -23.73 -14.31
CA THR A 437 0.58 -24.20 -13.38
C THR A 437 0.42 -23.48 -12.05
N LEU A 438 0.02 -24.21 -11.00
CA LEU A 438 -0.12 -23.68 -9.65
C LEU A 438 0.89 -24.40 -8.74
N GLU A 439 1.78 -23.67 -8.16
CA GLU A 439 2.80 -24.19 -7.25
C GLU A 439 2.73 -23.46 -5.91
N ASP A 440 2.49 -24.18 -4.84
CA ASP A 440 2.62 -23.66 -3.49
C ASP A 440 3.52 -24.56 -2.64
N ARG A 441 4.04 -24.01 -1.57
CA ARG A 441 4.82 -24.76 -0.61
C ARG A 441 4.02 -25.13 0.64
N ASN A 442 3.22 -24.20 1.16
CA ASN A 442 2.45 -24.38 2.38
C ASN A 442 1.10 -23.68 2.26
N GLY A 443 0.11 -24.37 1.74
CA GLY A 443 -1.25 -23.88 1.59
C GLY A 443 -2.08 -24.85 0.77
N ASN A 444 -3.37 -24.68 0.83
CA ASN A 444 -4.31 -25.44 0.03
C ASN A 444 -4.45 -24.80 -1.34
N ILE A 445 -4.73 -25.62 -2.33
CA ILE A 445 -4.99 -25.18 -3.70
C ILE A 445 -6.36 -25.69 -4.12
N ASP A 446 -7.28 -24.75 -4.32
CA ASP A 446 -8.63 -25.02 -4.78
C ASP A 446 -8.77 -24.51 -6.22
N ALA A 447 -9.04 -25.42 -7.17
CA ALA A 447 -9.19 -25.05 -8.56
C ALA A 447 -10.55 -25.47 -9.09
N THR A 448 -11.36 -24.48 -9.49
CA THR A 448 -12.64 -24.67 -10.13
C THR A 448 -12.47 -24.58 -11.64
N LEU A 449 -12.71 -25.69 -12.34
CA LEU A 449 -12.52 -25.84 -13.77
C LEU A 449 -13.85 -26.11 -14.48
N PRO A 450 -14.00 -25.69 -15.76
CA PRO A 450 -15.25 -25.86 -16.49
C PRO A 450 -15.59 -27.35 -16.70
N GLU A 451 -16.81 -27.74 -16.39
CA GLU A 451 -17.27 -29.12 -16.52
C GLU A 451 -17.18 -29.66 -17.95
N LYS A 452 -17.41 -28.82 -18.95
CA LYS A 452 -17.48 -29.19 -20.36
C LYS A 452 -16.16 -29.03 -21.13
N ALA A 453 -15.11 -28.55 -20.47
CA ALA A 453 -13.80 -28.37 -21.10
C ALA A 453 -12.99 -29.67 -21.13
N GLY A 454 -12.17 -29.82 -22.17
CA GLY A 454 -11.16 -30.90 -22.26
C GLY A 454 -9.82 -30.38 -21.72
N PHE A 455 -9.17 -31.12 -20.83
CA PHE A 455 -7.85 -30.81 -20.29
C PHE A 455 -7.18 -32.08 -19.70
N SER A 456 -5.87 -31.99 -19.44
CA SER A 456 -5.11 -33.03 -18.77
C SER A 456 -4.63 -32.54 -17.41
N VAL A 457 -4.89 -33.32 -16.35
CA VAL A 457 -4.54 -32.96 -14.96
C VAL A 457 -3.30 -33.72 -14.50
N GLN A 458 -2.41 -33.00 -13.83
CA GLN A 458 -1.27 -33.49 -13.06
C GLN A 458 -1.23 -32.77 -11.72
N ALA A 459 -1.90 -33.28 -10.72
CA ALA A 459 -1.93 -32.71 -9.38
C ALA A 459 -1.19 -33.58 -8.38
N SER A 460 -0.39 -33.01 -7.49
CA SER A 460 0.32 -33.75 -6.45
C SER A 460 0.57 -32.94 -5.19
N THR A 461 0.30 -33.54 -4.04
CA THR A 461 0.71 -33.03 -2.73
C THR A 461 1.67 -33.99 -2.05
N THR A 462 2.54 -33.51 -1.16
CA THR A 462 3.45 -34.37 -0.38
C THR A 462 2.91 -34.64 1.02
N ASN A 463 2.32 -33.65 1.67
CA ASN A 463 1.71 -33.79 2.99
C ASN A 463 0.33 -33.11 2.95
N GLY A 464 -0.68 -33.81 2.48
CA GLY A 464 -2.07 -33.38 2.34
C GLY A 464 -2.84 -34.38 1.51
N ASP A 465 -4.10 -34.11 1.35
CA ASP A 465 -5.05 -34.97 0.64
C ASP A 465 -5.41 -34.36 -0.72
N THR A 466 -5.82 -35.21 -1.67
CA THR A 466 -6.33 -34.74 -2.97
C THR A 466 -7.79 -35.13 -3.14
N SER A 467 -8.60 -34.20 -3.62
CA SER A 467 -10.00 -34.45 -3.97
C SER A 467 -10.31 -33.94 -5.38
N ASN A 468 -11.22 -34.60 -6.08
CA ASN A 468 -11.67 -34.14 -7.39
C ASN A 468 -13.10 -34.57 -7.72
N ASP A 469 -13.84 -33.67 -8.37
CA ASP A 469 -15.20 -33.90 -8.85
C ASP A 469 -15.22 -34.56 -10.25
N PHE A 470 -14.07 -34.66 -10.94
CA PHE A 470 -13.96 -35.15 -12.32
C PHE A 470 -13.85 -36.67 -12.42
N SER A 471 -13.98 -37.38 -11.30
CA SER A 471 -13.84 -38.85 -11.24
C SER A 471 -12.48 -39.36 -11.77
N LEU A 472 -11.43 -38.56 -11.58
CA LEU A 472 -10.06 -38.95 -11.90
C LEU A 472 -9.50 -39.85 -10.79
N SER A 473 -8.61 -40.78 -11.17
CA SER A 473 -8.01 -41.68 -10.19
C SER A 473 -6.96 -40.98 -9.35
N SER A 474 -7.10 -41.07 -8.03
CA SER A 474 -6.05 -40.70 -7.09
C SER A 474 -5.09 -41.87 -6.85
N ASN A 475 -3.81 -41.54 -6.69
CA ASN A 475 -2.74 -42.51 -6.44
C ASN A 475 -1.99 -42.07 -5.18
N GLU A 476 -2.00 -42.91 -4.16
CA GLU A 476 -1.28 -42.66 -2.90
C GLU A 476 0.05 -43.45 -2.90
N SER A 477 1.16 -42.78 -2.64
CA SER A 477 2.48 -43.40 -2.55
C SER A 477 3.27 -42.82 -1.38
N GLY A 478 3.16 -43.45 -0.22
CA GLY A 478 3.73 -42.96 1.04
C GLY A 478 3.01 -41.70 1.55
N ASP A 479 3.74 -40.61 1.73
CA ASP A 479 3.18 -39.32 2.17
C ASP A 479 2.72 -38.46 0.96
N ARG A 480 2.87 -38.97 -0.27
CA ARG A 480 2.50 -38.24 -1.49
C ARG A 480 1.19 -38.78 -2.04
N GLU A 481 0.28 -37.87 -2.31
CA GLU A 481 -0.94 -38.14 -3.05
C GLU A 481 -0.95 -37.40 -4.39
N SER A 482 -1.48 -38.04 -5.43
CA SER A 482 -1.50 -37.44 -6.77
C SER A 482 -2.74 -37.86 -7.56
N ILE A 483 -3.24 -36.92 -8.36
CA ILE A 483 -4.28 -37.13 -9.36
C ILE A 483 -3.67 -36.93 -10.73
N ASN A 484 -3.83 -37.93 -11.58
CA ASN A 484 -3.40 -37.86 -12.97
C ASN A 484 -4.53 -38.37 -13.87
N GLY A 485 -4.79 -37.66 -14.94
CA GLY A 485 -5.81 -38.09 -15.88
C GLY A 485 -6.18 -37.06 -16.92
N THR A 486 -7.13 -37.44 -17.76
CA THR A 486 -7.61 -36.58 -18.84
C THR A 486 -9.12 -36.45 -18.72
N VAL A 487 -9.61 -35.25 -18.83
CA VAL A 487 -11.03 -34.87 -18.80
C VAL A 487 -11.47 -34.55 -20.23
N GLY A 488 -12.65 -35.03 -20.64
CA GLY A 488 -13.19 -34.81 -21.98
C GLY A 488 -12.28 -35.38 -23.08
N GLY A 489 -12.04 -34.60 -24.11
CA GLY A 489 -11.15 -34.99 -25.22
C GLY A 489 -9.67 -34.70 -25.00
N GLY A 490 -9.27 -34.35 -23.79
CA GLY A 490 -7.93 -33.80 -23.50
C GLY A 490 -7.78 -32.34 -23.95
N GLY A 491 -6.58 -31.79 -23.76
CA GLY A 491 -6.32 -30.38 -24.09
C GLY A 491 -5.17 -29.81 -23.27
N PRO A 492 -5.26 -28.53 -22.84
CA PRO A 492 -4.23 -27.90 -22.04
C PRO A 492 -3.89 -28.66 -20.76
N VAL A 493 -2.67 -28.49 -20.29
CA VAL A 493 -2.20 -29.15 -19.07
C VAL A 493 -2.50 -28.31 -17.85
N VAL A 494 -3.17 -28.89 -16.87
CA VAL A 494 -3.40 -28.33 -15.54
C VAL A 494 -2.45 -29.03 -14.57
N ARG A 495 -1.40 -28.34 -14.17
CA ARG A 495 -0.41 -28.83 -13.21
C ARG A 495 -0.57 -28.12 -11.88
N ILE A 496 -0.77 -28.88 -10.81
CA ILE A 496 -0.96 -28.35 -9.47
C ILE A 496 -0.03 -29.08 -8.50
N THR A 497 0.75 -28.35 -7.76
CA THR A 497 1.70 -28.94 -6.82
C THR A 497 1.74 -28.17 -5.51
N THR A 498 1.56 -28.85 -4.39
CA THR A 498 1.85 -28.29 -3.06
C THR A 498 2.72 -29.25 -2.25
N ALA A 499 3.52 -28.73 -1.34
CA ALA A 499 4.31 -29.59 -0.45
C ALA A 499 3.56 -29.89 0.85
N ASN A 500 2.79 -28.96 1.37
CA ASN A 500 2.02 -29.10 2.61
C ASN A 500 0.68 -28.40 2.44
N GLY A 501 -0.37 -29.15 2.20
CA GLY A 501 -1.74 -28.68 2.01
C GLY A 501 -2.51 -29.59 1.08
N ASP A 502 -3.80 -29.37 1.01
CA ASP A 502 -4.72 -30.18 0.24
C ASP A 502 -4.92 -29.58 -1.16
N ILE A 503 -5.25 -30.42 -2.12
CA ILE A 503 -5.60 -30.01 -3.48
C ILE A 503 -7.02 -30.44 -3.78
N SER A 504 -7.88 -29.47 -4.10
CA SER A 504 -9.27 -29.73 -4.47
C SER A 504 -9.53 -29.27 -5.91
N LEU A 505 -10.07 -30.18 -6.73
CA LEU A 505 -10.47 -29.90 -8.10
C LEU A 505 -11.98 -29.94 -8.21
N HIS A 506 -12.59 -28.79 -8.43
CA HIS A 506 -14.04 -28.64 -8.51
C HIS A 506 -14.52 -28.46 -9.94
N LYS A 507 -15.72 -28.96 -10.22
CA LYS A 507 -16.45 -28.67 -11.46
C LYS A 507 -17.23 -27.37 -11.29
N GLY A 508 -17.15 -26.47 -12.28
CA GLY A 508 -17.93 -25.26 -12.33
C GLY A 508 -18.66 -25.10 -13.66
N ASP A 509 -19.87 -24.54 -13.60
CA ASP A 509 -20.54 -23.99 -14.77
C ASP A 509 -20.19 -22.50 -14.84
N ILE A 510 -18.99 -22.22 -15.36
CA ILE A 510 -18.36 -20.90 -15.34
C ILE A 510 -18.70 -20.20 -16.65
N GLU A 511 -19.22 -18.98 -16.53
CA GLU A 511 -19.56 -18.16 -17.68
C GLU A 511 -18.27 -17.70 -18.40
N PRO A 512 -18.22 -17.81 -19.76
CA PRO A 512 -17.07 -17.31 -20.50
C PRO A 512 -16.91 -15.81 -20.32
N LEU A 513 -15.67 -15.33 -20.31
CA LEU A 513 -15.42 -13.89 -20.30
C LEU A 513 -16.12 -13.22 -21.50
N PRO A 514 -16.68 -12.02 -21.34
CA PRO A 514 -17.30 -11.31 -22.43
C PRO A 514 -16.31 -11.14 -23.58
N ALA A 515 -16.75 -11.51 -24.80
CA ALA A 515 -15.93 -11.33 -25.98
C ALA A 515 -15.60 -9.86 -26.14
N VAL A 516 -14.30 -9.55 -26.22
CA VAL A 516 -13.84 -8.20 -26.47
C VAL A 516 -14.39 -7.72 -27.79
N SER A 517 -15.41 -6.90 -27.79
CA SER A 517 -15.69 -6.06 -28.95
C SER A 517 -14.49 -5.14 -29.12
N PRO A 518 -13.77 -5.17 -30.27
CA PRO A 518 -12.82 -4.13 -30.55
C PRO A 518 -13.56 -2.80 -30.41
N ALA A 519 -13.11 -1.93 -29.50
CA ALA A 519 -13.68 -0.61 -29.34
C ALA A 519 -13.56 0.10 -30.69
N THR A 520 -14.64 0.07 -31.46
CA THR A 520 -14.77 0.92 -32.65
C THR A 520 -14.79 2.34 -32.10
N PRO A 521 -13.79 3.18 -32.39
CA PRO A 521 -13.86 4.57 -31.96
C PRO A 521 -15.14 5.14 -32.56
N LYS A 522 -16.14 5.41 -31.73
CA LYS A 522 -17.30 6.24 -32.11
C LYS A 522 -16.74 7.63 -32.35
N ILE A 523 -16.25 7.87 -33.56
CA ILE A 523 -16.13 9.22 -34.09
C ILE A 523 -17.55 9.69 -34.25
N THR A 524 -18.10 10.31 -33.24
CA THR A 524 -19.31 11.12 -33.37
C THR A 524 -18.88 12.38 -34.11
N LEU A 525 -18.86 12.30 -35.44
CA LEU A 525 -18.87 13.48 -36.27
C LEU A 525 -20.16 14.20 -35.92
N ALA A 526 -20.05 15.29 -35.17
CA ALA A 526 -21.12 16.25 -35.03
C ALA A 526 -21.52 16.67 -36.47
N PRO A 527 -22.81 16.64 -36.83
CA PRO A 527 -23.23 17.09 -38.15
C PRO A 527 -22.80 18.54 -38.30
N ALA A 528 -21.93 18.78 -39.27
CA ALA A 528 -21.55 20.12 -39.67
C ALA A 528 -22.83 20.87 -40.08
N THR A 529 -23.23 21.82 -39.27
CA THR A 529 -24.24 22.80 -39.66
C THR A 529 -23.73 23.54 -40.89
N PRO A 530 -24.41 23.58 -42.03
CA PRO A 530 -23.92 24.31 -43.19
C PRO A 530 -23.86 25.78 -42.82
N ALA A 531 -22.68 26.33 -42.71
CA ALA A 531 -22.45 27.76 -42.59
C ALA A 531 -22.95 28.40 -43.89
N THR A 532 -24.03 29.13 -43.82
CA THR A 532 -24.52 30.02 -44.88
C THR A 532 -23.43 31.06 -45.12
N SER A 533 -22.60 30.82 -46.13
CA SER A 533 -21.63 31.76 -46.66
C SER A 533 -22.37 33.00 -47.14
N LYS A 534 -22.35 34.07 -46.36
CA LYS A 534 -22.73 35.42 -46.80
C LYS A 534 -21.59 35.90 -47.68
N ALA A 535 -21.85 36.00 -49.02
CA ALA A 535 -20.90 36.52 -49.98
C ALA A 535 -20.38 37.90 -49.58
N PRO A 536 -19.07 38.16 -49.70
CA PRO A 536 -18.53 39.47 -49.38
C PRO A 536 -19.00 40.47 -50.43
N LYS A 537 -19.57 41.59 -49.97
CA LYS A 537 -19.98 42.74 -50.78
C LYS A 537 -18.74 43.31 -51.46
N ALA A 538 -18.71 43.34 -52.82
CA ALA A 538 -17.59 43.85 -53.59
C ALA A 538 -17.20 45.25 -53.15
N ALA A 539 -15.96 45.46 -52.79
CA ALA A 539 -15.39 46.76 -52.50
C ALA A 539 -15.30 47.58 -53.81
N LYS A 540 -15.85 48.78 -53.78
CA LYS A 540 -15.81 49.78 -54.87
C LYS A 540 -14.33 50.17 -55.13
N ALA A 541 -13.90 50.00 -56.36
CA ALA A 541 -12.57 50.40 -56.83
C ALA A 541 -12.31 51.90 -56.60
N PRO A 542 -11.12 52.30 -56.15
CA PRO A 542 -10.74 53.71 -56.06
C PRO A 542 -10.56 54.32 -57.44
N ALA A 543 -11.08 55.53 -57.59
CA ALA A 543 -11.01 56.32 -58.80
C ALA A 543 -9.56 56.71 -59.12
N ALA A 544 -9.17 56.65 -60.44
CA ALA A 544 -7.86 57.01 -60.91
C ALA A 544 -7.56 58.51 -60.71
N PRO A 545 -6.33 58.92 -60.49
CA PRO A 545 -5.96 60.32 -60.29
C PRO A 545 -5.95 61.02 -61.65
N THR A 546 -6.62 62.15 -61.72
CA THR A 546 -6.63 63.09 -62.88
C THR A 546 -5.23 63.75 -62.96
N ALA A 547 -4.65 63.71 -64.17
CA ALA A 547 -3.41 64.41 -64.51
C ALA A 547 -3.64 65.95 -64.53
N PRO A 548 -2.61 66.73 -64.14
CA PRO A 548 -2.69 68.19 -64.22
C PRO A 548 -2.52 68.65 -65.67
N ALA A 549 -3.40 69.53 -66.09
CA ALA A 549 -3.21 70.31 -67.31
C ALA A 549 -2.42 71.59 -67.03
N ASN A 550 -1.44 71.83 -67.87
CA ASN A 550 -0.63 73.02 -68.07
C ASN A 550 -0.84 74.23 -67.19
#